data_7b68404989cbe7b683e3a2ba09258a37
#
_entry.id   7b68404989cbe7b683e3a2ba09258a37
#
_cell.length_a   1.000
_cell.length_b   1.000
_cell.length_c   1.000
_cell.angle_alpha   90.00
_cell.angle_beta   90.00
_cell.angle_gamma   90.00
#
_symmetry.space_group_name_H-M   'P 1'
#
loop_
_entity.id
_entity.type
_entity.pdbx_description
1 polymer ?
#
loop_
_entity_poly.entity_id
_entity_poly.type
_entity_poly.pdbx_seq_one_letter_code
_entity_poly.pdbx_strand_id
1 'polypeptide(L)'
;MSKHAQPTYFHALSCRASMQKARIIFEKPAAQIIMSLAVALLSLPALPINAQAEEASLPPLTLSTEAIRNEGLRVVPVTRGTLAHSVPAMARVLPDTTRTVTLHTAGDGKVLSVLVLPGQNVKIGQPLVTYQNHTLHLARLQDAQTRAALAAARADQANASAAYDRARALAGTTVSLGEMRRRLAVLKETQNAVATHEAELGVLAHRLQEEYTSPTEKHGEDETSTIISPVDGTITQVETAVAADVAPPQPLLTVSDTAHVWIVSDVPPQDAQMLVPGGRQETFLQPTGDAPSPPALQSTIETIETAADPATGLVRVLSRVANPAGHLRPGMMLNSLLQTTQTGTGLLVPAQAVQNIGGQTVVFVQTAPEHFQPTPVRTGMEESNTTLVLSGLKQGDQVVSDGSLALKAMVILPGMDAD
;
A
#
# COMPACT_ATOMS: atom_id res chain seq x y z
N MET A 1 35.08 -51.84 -8.35
CA MET A 1 34.58 -51.75 -9.73
C MET A 1 34.00 -50.33 -9.84
N SER A 2 34.82 -49.38 -10.33
CA SER A 2 34.89 -48.85 -11.72
C SER A 2 33.62 -48.17 -12.12
N LYS A 3 33.51 -46.87 -12.47
CA LYS A 3 34.30 -45.85 -13.20
C LYS A 3 33.64 -44.49 -12.94
N HIS A 4 34.34 -43.48 -12.55
CA HIS A 4 34.83 -42.33 -13.32
C HIS A 4 33.89 -41.78 -14.40
N ALA A 5 33.49 -40.53 -14.27
CA ALA A 5 33.61 -39.49 -15.28
C ALA A 5 33.43 -38.12 -14.67
N GLN A 6 34.46 -37.28 -14.77
CA GLN A 6 34.52 -35.85 -14.49
C GLN A 6 34.35 -35.04 -15.82
N PRO A 7 34.43 -33.71 -15.77
CA PRO A 7 33.56 -32.77 -16.49
C PRO A 7 34.22 -32.18 -17.73
N THR A 8 33.42 -31.57 -18.58
CA THR A 8 33.93 -30.77 -19.70
C THR A 8 33.60 -29.30 -19.51
N TYR A 9 34.67 -28.53 -19.31
CA TYR A 9 34.76 -27.10 -19.57
C TYR A 9 34.50 -26.85 -21.07
N PHE A 10 33.73 -25.82 -21.41
CA PHE A 10 33.84 -25.18 -22.69
C PHE A 10 34.01 -23.68 -22.57
N HIS A 11 35.04 -23.24 -23.22
CA HIS A 11 35.63 -21.92 -23.33
C HIS A 11 34.70 -20.83 -23.89
N ALA A 12 34.93 -19.66 -23.35
CA ALA A 12 34.62 -18.38 -23.96
C ALA A 12 35.24 -18.24 -25.35
N LEU A 13 34.48 -17.71 -26.30
CA LEU A 13 35.00 -17.10 -27.51
C LEU A 13 34.33 -15.77 -27.77
N SER A 14 35.13 -14.76 -27.48
CA SER A 14 35.05 -13.40 -27.95
C SER A 14 34.94 -13.39 -29.48
N CYS A 15 33.97 -12.64 -30.05
CA CYS A 15 34.04 -12.19 -31.42
C CYS A 15 33.70 -10.68 -31.46
N ARG A 16 34.79 -9.88 -31.51
CA ARG A 16 34.82 -8.52 -32.04
C ARG A 16 34.89 -8.60 -33.54
N ALA A 17 33.99 -7.95 -34.24
CA ALA A 17 34.18 -7.47 -35.61
C ALA A 17 33.18 -6.33 -35.79
N SER A 18 33.64 -5.12 -35.75
CA SER A 18 34.20 -4.35 -36.88
C SER A 18 33.13 -3.66 -37.71
N MET A 19 33.14 -2.34 -37.57
CA MET A 19 32.49 -1.33 -38.40
C MET A 19 32.57 -1.64 -39.88
N GLN A 20 31.51 -1.39 -40.65
CA GLN A 20 31.65 -0.84 -41.96
C GLN A 20 30.50 0.10 -42.31
N LYS A 21 30.89 1.36 -42.46
CA LYS A 21 30.11 2.44 -43.06
C LYS A 21 29.81 2.11 -44.52
N ALA A 22 28.54 2.15 -44.89
CA ALA A 22 28.17 2.32 -46.28
C ALA A 22 27.49 3.67 -46.47
N ARG A 23 28.28 4.61 -46.97
CA ARG A 23 27.82 5.84 -47.60
C ARG A 23 27.32 5.45 -49.00
N ILE A 24 26.08 5.70 -49.29
CA ILE A 24 25.61 5.74 -50.70
C ILE A 24 25.35 7.21 -51.02
N ILE A 25 26.25 7.71 -51.83
CA ILE A 25 26.15 8.94 -52.60
C ILE A 25 25.25 8.61 -53.80
N PHE A 26 24.19 9.39 -53.99
CA PHE A 26 23.55 9.46 -55.29
C PHE A 26 23.53 10.91 -55.74
N GLU A 27 24.26 11.11 -56.83
CA GLU A 27 24.44 12.34 -57.59
C GLU A 27 23.13 12.83 -58.21
N LYS A 28 23.03 14.15 -58.28
CA LYS A 28 22.16 14.85 -59.22
C LYS A 28 22.72 14.70 -60.66
N PRO A 29 21.86 14.75 -61.67
CA PRO A 29 22.17 15.78 -62.69
C PRO A 29 21.00 16.74 -62.96
N ALA A 30 21.43 17.91 -63.30
CA ALA A 30 20.68 19.03 -63.77
C ALA A 30 20.09 18.79 -65.14
N ALA A 31 18.94 19.33 -65.39
CA ALA A 31 18.54 19.83 -66.71
C ALA A 31 17.69 21.07 -66.52
N GLN A 32 18.31 22.20 -66.72
CA GLN A 32 17.67 23.45 -67.14
C GLN A 32 17.11 23.25 -68.53
N ILE A 33 16.03 23.94 -68.83
CA ILE A 33 15.83 24.86 -69.97
C ILE A 33 14.35 24.89 -70.36
N ILE A 34 13.83 26.10 -70.56
CA ILE A 34 12.78 26.62 -71.45
C ILE A 34 11.37 26.61 -70.80
N MET A 35 10.58 27.63 -70.73
CA MET A 35 10.52 28.89 -71.50
C MET A 35 9.47 29.80 -70.90
N SER A 36 9.80 31.07 -70.87
CA SER A 36 8.90 32.16 -70.61
C SER A 36 7.74 32.18 -71.63
N LEU A 37 6.51 32.25 -71.10
CA LEU A 37 5.49 33.03 -71.84
C LEU A 37 4.48 33.63 -70.88
N ALA A 38 4.37 34.91 -71.01
CA ALA A 38 3.44 35.82 -70.49
C ALA A 38 1.98 35.29 -70.42
N VAL A 39 1.25 35.73 -69.39
CA VAL A 39 0.01 36.51 -69.60
C VAL A 39 -0.31 37.25 -68.31
N ALA A 40 -0.30 38.56 -68.42
CA ALA A 40 -1.05 39.45 -67.56
C ALA A 40 -2.54 39.16 -67.76
N LEU A 41 -3.29 39.17 -66.71
CA LEU A 41 -4.65 39.67 -66.52
C LEU A 41 -5.29 38.93 -65.36
N LEU A 42 -5.61 39.55 -64.40
CA LEU A 42 -6.77 40.00 -63.64
C LEU A 42 -6.41 40.20 -62.18
N SER A 43 -6.04 41.40 -61.86
CA SER A 43 -6.18 41.93 -60.50
C SER A 43 -7.67 42.10 -60.19
N LEU A 44 -8.31 41.07 -59.68
CA LEU A 44 -9.50 41.24 -58.87
C LEU A 44 -9.04 41.55 -57.45
N PRO A 45 -9.58 42.61 -56.82
CA PRO A 45 -9.36 42.80 -55.41
C PRO A 45 -10.05 41.63 -54.67
N ALA A 46 -9.25 40.83 -53.95
CA ALA A 46 -9.79 39.89 -52.99
C ALA A 46 -10.50 40.73 -51.89
N LEU A 47 -11.79 40.79 -51.99
CA LEU A 47 -12.63 41.23 -50.86
C LEU A 47 -12.31 40.28 -49.71
N PRO A 48 -11.99 40.79 -48.52
CA PRO A 48 -11.92 39.94 -47.34
C PRO A 48 -13.33 39.40 -47.10
N ILE A 49 -13.52 38.10 -47.40
CA ILE A 49 -14.66 37.37 -46.89
C ILE A 49 -14.39 37.27 -45.39
N ASN A 50 -14.86 38.28 -44.67
CA ASN A 50 -15.08 38.16 -43.24
C ASN A 50 -16.28 37.20 -43.08
N ALA A 51 -15.97 35.89 -43.14
CA ALA A 51 -16.89 34.89 -42.64
C ALA A 51 -16.86 34.97 -41.11
N GLN A 52 -17.40 36.05 -40.54
CA GLN A 52 -17.98 35.96 -39.24
C GLN A 52 -19.11 34.98 -39.42
N ALA A 53 -18.95 33.77 -39.00
CA ALA A 53 -20.05 32.87 -38.70
C ALA A 53 -20.90 33.64 -37.65
N GLU A 54 -21.99 34.22 -38.13
CA GLU A 54 -23.04 34.79 -37.29
C GLU A 54 -23.56 33.57 -36.49
N GLU A 55 -23.02 33.39 -35.28
CA GLU A 55 -23.57 32.41 -34.35
C GLU A 55 -25.05 32.78 -34.19
N ALA A 56 -25.89 31.94 -34.77
CA ALA A 56 -27.33 32.12 -34.70
C ALA A 56 -27.72 32.17 -33.21
N SER A 57 -27.94 33.34 -32.70
CA SER A 57 -28.37 33.54 -31.31
C SER A 57 -29.75 32.92 -31.16
N LEU A 58 -29.84 31.88 -30.34
CA LEU A 58 -31.14 31.27 -30.00
C LEU A 58 -32.06 32.34 -29.35
N PRO A 59 -33.36 32.31 -29.63
CA PRO A 59 -34.30 33.32 -29.11
C PRO A 59 -34.36 33.26 -27.58
N PRO A 60 -34.48 34.42 -26.91
CA PRO A 60 -34.68 34.45 -25.47
C PRO A 60 -36.05 33.88 -25.10
N LEU A 61 -36.12 33.22 -23.96
CA LEU A 61 -37.37 32.67 -23.41
C LEU A 61 -37.87 33.57 -22.29
N THR A 62 -39.20 33.79 -22.29
CA THR A 62 -39.89 34.47 -21.18
C THR A 62 -40.88 33.49 -20.58
N LEU A 63 -40.78 33.24 -19.29
CA LEU A 63 -41.66 32.36 -18.55
C LEU A 63 -42.34 33.13 -17.42
N SER A 64 -43.61 32.81 -17.16
CA SER A 64 -44.30 33.36 -15.99
C SER A 64 -43.72 32.78 -14.69
N THR A 65 -43.85 33.49 -13.58
CA THR A 65 -43.43 33.02 -12.26
C THR A 65 -44.07 31.67 -11.89
N GLU A 66 -45.28 31.41 -12.39
CA GLU A 66 -46.00 30.16 -12.16
C GLU A 66 -45.35 29.00 -12.96
N ALA A 67 -45.03 29.23 -14.21
CA ALA A 67 -44.34 28.26 -15.07
C ALA A 67 -42.93 27.90 -14.49
N ILE A 68 -42.20 28.90 -14.02
CA ILE A 68 -40.91 28.70 -13.36
C ILE A 68 -41.03 27.75 -12.16
N ARG A 69 -42.10 27.90 -11.36
CA ARG A 69 -42.35 27.06 -10.19
C ARG A 69 -42.78 25.65 -10.57
N ASN A 70 -43.65 25.53 -11.57
CA ASN A 70 -44.20 24.26 -12.04
C ASN A 70 -43.10 23.38 -12.69
N GLU A 71 -42.20 23.98 -13.45
CA GLU A 71 -41.05 23.32 -14.07
C GLU A 71 -39.88 23.09 -13.08
N GLY A 72 -40.01 23.58 -11.86
CA GLY A 72 -38.98 23.39 -10.81
C GLY A 72 -37.65 24.04 -11.14
N LEU A 73 -37.65 25.17 -11.88
CA LEU A 73 -36.42 25.83 -12.27
C LEU A 73 -35.63 26.33 -11.06
N ARG A 74 -34.39 25.93 -10.99
CA ARG A 74 -33.43 26.45 -10.03
C ARG A 74 -32.28 27.15 -10.72
N VAL A 75 -31.89 28.27 -10.17
CA VAL A 75 -30.78 29.09 -10.66
C VAL A 75 -29.64 29.05 -9.66
N VAL A 76 -28.42 28.94 -10.16
CA VAL A 76 -27.20 28.94 -9.35
C VAL A 76 -26.18 29.92 -9.92
N PRO A 77 -25.41 30.61 -9.08
CA PRO A 77 -24.40 31.53 -9.59
C PRO A 77 -23.19 30.76 -10.14
N VAL A 78 -22.68 31.23 -11.27
CA VAL A 78 -21.46 30.73 -11.87
C VAL A 78 -20.25 31.16 -11.02
N THR A 79 -19.48 30.22 -10.58
CA THR A 79 -18.30 30.46 -9.77
C THR A 79 -17.02 30.09 -10.54
N ARG A 80 -15.92 30.78 -10.27
CA ARG A 80 -14.60 30.38 -10.80
C ARG A 80 -13.99 29.35 -9.89
N GLY A 81 -13.42 28.27 -10.48
CA GLY A 81 -12.78 27.23 -9.73
C GLY A 81 -11.84 26.38 -10.57
N THR A 82 -11.26 25.39 -9.92
CA THR A 82 -10.44 24.37 -10.55
C THR A 82 -11.15 23.04 -10.41
N LEU A 83 -11.29 22.32 -11.51
CA LEU A 83 -11.81 20.97 -11.57
C LEU A 83 -10.62 20.03 -11.81
N ALA A 84 -10.55 18.95 -11.06
CA ALA A 84 -9.53 17.92 -11.26
C ALA A 84 -10.20 16.65 -11.76
N HIS A 85 -9.60 16.02 -12.74
CA HIS A 85 -10.08 14.73 -13.23
C HIS A 85 -9.84 13.64 -12.19
N SER A 86 -10.82 12.76 -12.01
CA SER A 86 -10.73 11.63 -11.06
C SER A 86 -10.88 10.30 -11.79
N VAL A 87 -10.10 9.34 -11.40
CA VAL A 87 -10.14 7.96 -11.91
C VAL A 87 -10.99 7.11 -10.96
N PRO A 88 -12.07 6.51 -11.43
CA PRO A 88 -12.83 5.55 -10.64
C PRO A 88 -12.05 4.24 -10.54
N ALA A 89 -11.98 3.67 -9.33
CA ALA A 89 -11.32 2.41 -9.07
C ALA A 89 -12.07 1.57 -8.05
N MET A 90 -11.98 0.26 -8.19
CA MET A 90 -12.34 -0.64 -7.11
C MET A 90 -11.23 -0.66 -6.07
N ALA A 91 -11.61 -0.49 -4.83
CA ALA A 91 -10.69 -0.50 -3.70
C ALA A 91 -10.98 -1.66 -2.77
N ARG A 92 -9.93 -2.18 -2.15
CA ARG A 92 -10.01 -3.24 -1.16
C ARG A 92 -9.39 -2.77 0.14
N VAL A 93 -10.06 -3.03 1.24
CA VAL A 93 -9.51 -2.78 2.57
C VAL A 93 -8.57 -3.91 2.93
N LEU A 94 -7.31 -3.60 3.23
CA LEU A 94 -6.32 -4.55 3.71
C LEU A 94 -5.81 -4.13 5.09
N PRO A 95 -5.36 -5.10 5.93
CA PRO A 95 -4.69 -4.76 7.17
C PRO A 95 -3.39 -4.02 6.89
N ASP A 96 -2.96 -3.16 7.81
CA ASP A 96 -1.63 -2.55 7.73
C ASP A 96 -0.58 -3.63 8.01
N THR A 97 0.08 -4.09 6.94
CA THR A 97 1.11 -5.14 7.01
C THR A 97 2.33 -4.73 7.83
N THR A 98 2.57 -3.42 7.98
CA THR A 98 3.67 -2.90 8.83
C THR A 98 3.34 -3.01 10.31
N ARG A 99 2.08 -3.25 10.65
CA ARG A 99 1.53 -3.39 12.01
C ARG A 99 0.85 -4.74 12.24
N THR A 100 1.15 -5.71 11.40
CA THR A 100 0.66 -7.08 11.52
C THR A 100 1.83 -7.97 11.97
N VAL A 101 1.62 -8.70 13.05
CA VAL A 101 2.63 -9.59 13.64
C VAL A 101 2.10 -11.01 13.63
N THR A 102 2.80 -11.89 12.96
CA THR A 102 2.55 -13.34 13.03
C THR A 102 3.44 -13.92 14.13
N LEU A 103 2.82 -14.60 15.08
CA LEU A 103 3.48 -15.15 16.26
C LEU A 103 3.77 -16.63 16.06
N HIS A 104 4.98 -17.03 16.44
CA HIS A 104 5.49 -18.38 16.38
C HIS A 104 5.98 -18.80 17.77
N THR A 105 6.18 -20.09 18.00
CA THR A 105 6.88 -20.59 19.20
C THR A 105 8.40 -20.42 19.05
N ALA A 106 9.09 -20.24 20.17
CA ALA A 106 10.56 -20.25 20.21
C ALA A 106 11.12 -21.69 20.16
N GLY A 107 10.33 -22.68 20.52
CA GLY A 107 10.72 -24.09 20.53
C GLY A 107 9.58 -25.03 20.24
N ASP A 108 9.91 -26.31 20.10
CA ASP A 108 8.93 -27.38 19.93
C ASP A 108 8.15 -27.61 21.21
N GLY A 109 6.88 -27.96 21.08
CA GLY A 109 6.07 -28.22 22.26
C GLY A 109 4.64 -28.63 21.95
N LYS A 110 3.83 -28.67 23.00
CA LYS A 110 2.41 -29.00 22.93
C LYS A 110 1.55 -27.91 23.55
N VAL A 111 0.54 -27.45 22.84
CA VAL A 111 -0.39 -26.39 23.31
C VAL A 111 -1.22 -26.92 24.48
N LEU A 112 -1.19 -26.20 25.59
CA LEU A 112 -1.97 -26.46 26.78
C LEU A 112 -3.30 -25.70 26.76
N SER A 113 -3.29 -24.44 26.33
CA SER A 113 -4.47 -23.61 26.26
C SER A 113 -4.35 -22.52 25.20
N VAL A 114 -5.47 -22.20 24.57
CA VAL A 114 -5.65 -21.05 23.67
C VAL A 114 -6.60 -20.10 24.38
N LEU A 115 -6.14 -18.89 24.69
CA LEU A 115 -6.84 -17.93 25.56
C LEU A 115 -7.61 -16.86 24.80
N VAL A 116 -7.52 -16.88 23.45
CA VAL A 116 -8.10 -15.87 22.57
C VAL A 116 -8.83 -16.48 21.39
N LEU A 117 -9.75 -15.69 20.81
CA LEU A 117 -10.54 -16.07 19.65
C LEU A 117 -10.25 -15.13 18.47
N PRO A 118 -10.43 -15.61 17.22
CA PRO A 118 -10.41 -14.73 16.05
C PRO A 118 -11.42 -13.57 16.21
N GLY A 119 -11.00 -12.35 15.88
CA GLY A 119 -11.80 -11.13 16.05
C GLY A 119 -11.71 -10.48 17.43
N GLN A 120 -11.04 -11.09 18.39
CA GLN A 120 -10.88 -10.54 19.75
C GLN A 120 -9.80 -9.46 19.76
N ASN A 121 -10.08 -8.33 20.45
CA ASN A 121 -9.09 -7.29 20.68
C ASN A 121 -8.17 -7.69 21.85
N VAL A 122 -6.88 -7.47 21.65
CA VAL A 122 -5.83 -7.78 22.62
C VAL A 122 -4.93 -6.57 22.87
N LYS A 123 -4.33 -6.53 24.03
CA LYS A 123 -3.37 -5.49 24.42
C LYS A 123 -1.95 -6.04 24.47
N ILE A 124 -0.99 -5.15 24.34
CA ILE A 124 0.43 -5.47 24.52
C ILE A 124 0.65 -6.19 25.84
N GLY A 125 1.40 -7.30 25.81
CA GLY A 125 1.68 -8.16 26.97
C GLY A 125 0.56 -9.09 27.40
N GLN A 126 -0.61 -9.07 26.73
CA GLN A 126 -1.72 -9.98 27.02
C GLN A 126 -1.37 -11.42 26.64
N PRO A 127 -1.61 -12.43 27.53
CA PRO A 127 -1.45 -13.84 27.22
C PRO A 127 -2.41 -14.30 26.11
N LEU A 128 -1.89 -15.06 25.14
CA LEU A 128 -2.63 -15.54 23.98
C LEU A 128 -2.73 -17.06 23.93
N VAL A 129 -1.59 -17.73 24.03
CA VAL A 129 -1.46 -19.21 23.99
C VAL A 129 -0.44 -19.62 25.01
N THR A 130 -0.74 -20.70 25.75
CA THR A 130 0.21 -21.33 26.67
C THR A 130 0.52 -22.74 26.12
N TYR A 131 1.80 -23.08 26.07
CA TYR A 131 2.24 -24.40 25.63
C TYR A 131 3.37 -24.93 26.51
N GLN A 132 3.51 -26.26 26.55
CA GLN A 132 4.64 -26.92 27.18
C GLN A 132 5.81 -26.89 26.20
N ASN A 133 6.93 -26.25 26.60
CA ASN A 133 8.08 -26.06 25.75
C ASN A 133 9.12 -27.16 25.98
N HIS A 134 9.12 -28.17 25.12
CA HIS A 134 10.06 -29.31 25.23
C HIS A 134 11.50 -28.91 24.99
N THR A 135 11.76 -27.96 24.11
CA THR A 135 13.10 -27.47 23.82
C THR A 135 13.69 -26.74 25.02
N LEU A 136 12.91 -25.93 25.71
CA LEU A 136 13.31 -25.26 26.97
C LEU A 136 13.55 -26.27 28.09
N HIS A 137 12.71 -27.31 28.20
CA HIS A 137 12.91 -28.41 29.16
C HIS A 137 14.25 -29.07 28.96
N LEU A 138 14.55 -29.50 27.74
CA LEU A 138 15.84 -30.13 27.42
C LEU A 138 17.04 -29.22 27.71
N ALA A 139 16.95 -27.94 27.39
CA ALA A 139 17.99 -26.96 27.65
C ALA A 139 18.24 -26.77 29.16
N ARG A 140 17.16 -26.68 29.98
CA ARG A 140 17.27 -26.61 31.45
C ARG A 140 17.85 -27.91 32.06
N LEU A 141 17.47 -29.07 31.54
CA LEU A 141 18.03 -30.35 31.99
C LEU A 141 19.54 -30.41 31.72
N GLN A 142 19.96 -29.97 30.54
CA GLN A 142 21.39 -29.91 30.20
C GLN A 142 22.15 -28.92 31.10
N ASP A 143 21.60 -27.75 31.38
CA ASP A 143 22.18 -26.77 32.32
C ASP A 143 22.34 -27.39 33.72
N ALA A 144 21.34 -28.08 34.26
CA ALA A 144 21.39 -28.75 35.54
C ALA A 144 22.45 -29.86 35.57
N GLN A 145 22.55 -30.65 34.50
CA GLN A 145 23.56 -31.69 34.39
C GLN A 145 25.00 -31.12 34.35
N THR A 146 25.22 -30.06 33.58
CA THR A 146 26.53 -29.41 33.47
C THR A 146 26.92 -28.71 34.78
N ARG A 147 25.95 -28.11 35.51
CA ARG A 147 26.19 -27.57 36.87
C ARG A 147 26.59 -28.66 37.85
N ALA A 148 25.96 -29.83 37.82
CA ALA A 148 26.33 -30.97 38.66
C ALA A 148 27.72 -31.47 38.32
N ALA A 149 28.08 -31.59 37.04
CA ALA A 149 29.42 -31.96 36.59
C ALA A 149 30.49 -30.96 37.03
N LEU A 150 30.22 -29.66 36.94
CA LEU A 150 31.09 -28.60 37.44
C LEU A 150 31.29 -28.71 38.95
N ALA A 151 30.25 -28.97 39.72
CA ALA A 151 30.36 -29.16 41.16
C ALA A 151 31.25 -30.35 41.53
N ALA A 152 31.11 -31.48 40.82
CA ALA A 152 32.00 -32.64 40.99
C ALA A 152 33.46 -32.31 40.63
N ALA A 153 33.70 -31.68 39.48
CA ALA A 153 35.04 -31.28 39.04
C ALA A 153 35.71 -30.30 40.03
N ARG A 154 34.96 -29.39 40.63
CA ARG A 154 35.47 -28.49 41.68
C ARG A 154 35.85 -29.24 42.97
N ALA A 155 35.08 -30.25 43.36
CA ALA A 155 35.44 -31.11 44.50
C ALA A 155 36.72 -31.89 44.23
N ASP A 156 36.89 -32.46 43.02
CA ASP A 156 38.10 -33.16 42.60
C ASP A 156 39.33 -32.23 42.56
N GLN A 157 39.16 -31.03 42.06
CA GLN A 157 40.18 -29.97 42.06
C GLN A 157 40.63 -29.64 43.50
N ALA A 158 39.68 -29.46 44.41
CA ALA A 158 39.96 -29.17 45.83
C ALA A 158 40.74 -30.31 46.45
N ASN A 159 40.41 -31.59 46.22
CA ASN A 159 41.08 -32.75 46.69
C ASN A 159 42.52 -32.85 46.12
N ALA A 160 42.68 -32.61 44.80
CA ALA A 160 43.98 -32.63 44.12
C ALA A 160 44.87 -31.47 44.58
N SER A 161 44.36 -30.30 44.85
CA SER A 161 45.08 -29.17 45.44
C SER A 161 45.59 -29.49 46.83
N ALA A 162 44.74 -30.00 47.70
CA ALA A 162 45.13 -30.39 49.04
C ALA A 162 46.19 -31.50 49.04
N ALA A 163 46.13 -32.48 48.11
CA ALA A 163 47.10 -33.52 47.92
C ALA A 163 48.45 -32.97 47.41
N TYR A 164 48.45 -32.04 46.48
CA TYR A 164 49.64 -31.36 45.98
C TYR A 164 50.30 -30.51 47.07
N ASP A 165 49.57 -29.73 47.85
CA ASP A 165 50.07 -28.87 48.90
C ASP A 165 50.74 -29.68 49.98
N ARG A 166 50.13 -30.81 50.40
CA ARG A 166 50.79 -31.75 51.33
C ARG A 166 52.13 -32.34 50.78
N ALA A 167 52.09 -32.72 49.49
CA ALA A 167 53.33 -33.25 48.87
C ALA A 167 54.41 -32.19 48.71
N ARG A 168 54.03 -30.95 48.41
CA ARG A 168 54.92 -29.77 48.30
C ARG A 168 55.61 -29.49 49.66
N ALA A 169 54.88 -29.53 50.77
CA ALA A 169 55.38 -29.29 52.11
C ALA A 169 56.38 -30.37 52.57
N LEU A 170 56.22 -31.59 52.06
CA LEU A 170 57.08 -32.74 52.41
C LEU A 170 58.13 -33.06 51.34
N ALA A 171 58.26 -32.26 50.33
CA ALA A 171 59.17 -32.47 49.21
C ALA A 171 60.65 -32.37 49.69
N GLY A 172 61.48 -33.33 49.28
CA GLY A 172 62.89 -33.41 49.66
C GLY A 172 63.17 -34.06 51.02
N THR A 173 62.12 -34.33 51.80
CA THR A 173 62.23 -35.08 53.06
C THR A 173 61.62 -36.49 52.97
N THR A 174 60.28 -36.54 52.89
CA THR A 174 59.54 -37.81 52.88
C THR A 174 58.87 -38.09 51.51
N VAL A 175 58.64 -37.04 50.67
CA VAL A 175 58.05 -37.16 49.36
C VAL A 175 59.11 -36.89 48.29
N SER A 176 59.16 -37.76 47.25
CA SER A 176 60.06 -37.53 46.11
C SER A 176 59.59 -36.41 45.21
N LEU A 177 60.53 -35.73 44.55
CA LEU A 177 60.22 -34.70 43.54
C LEU A 177 59.38 -35.28 42.38
N GLY A 178 59.55 -36.53 42.02
CA GLY A 178 58.73 -37.20 41.00
C GLY A 178 57.29 -37.35 41.42
N GLU A 179 57.01 -37.68 42.69
CA GLU A 179 55.63 -37.76 43.22
C GLU A 179 54.96 -36.38 43.31
N MET A 180 55.73 -35.39 43.78
CA MET A 180 55.18 -34.01 43.77
C MET A 180 54.80 -33.54 42.37
N ARG A 181 55.65 -33.86 41.35
CA ARG A 181 55.34 -33.51 39.95
C ARG A 181 54.05 -34.23 39.41
N ARG A 182 53.87 -35.51 39.77
CA ARG A 182 52.67 -36.28 39.44
C ARG A 182 51.43 -35.64 40.03
N ARG A 183 51.45 -35.21 41.30
CA ARG A 183 50.30 -34.52 41.94
C ARG A 183 50.06 -33.17 41.37
N LEU A 184 51.08 -32.43 40.93
CA LEU A 184 50.89 -31.19 40.16
C LEU A 184 50.21 -31.44 38.80
N ALA A 185 50.57 -32.54 38.12
CA ALA A 185 49.93 -32.91 36.87
C ALA A 185 48.42 -33.20 37.07
N VAL A 186 48.06 -33.97 38.11
CA VAL A 186 46.65 -34.23 38.47
C VAL A 186 45.92 -32.94 38.83
N LEU A 187 46.55 -32.04 39.59
CA LEU A 187 45.95 -30.74 39.90
C LEU A 187 45.66 -29.91 38.61
N LYS A 188 46.62 -29.91 37.67
CA LYS A 188 46.38 -29.21 36.37
C LYS A 188 45.28 -29.85 35.55
N GLU A 189 45.17 -31.17 35.54
CA GLU A 189 44.10 -31.91 34.86
C GLU A 189 42.72 -31.54 35.44
N THR A 190 42.57 -31.53 36.77
CA THR A 190 41.32 -31.15 37.42
C THR A 190 41.00 -29.66 37.24
N GLN A 191 41.99 -28.77 37.19
CA GLN A 191 41.81 -27.36 36.83
C GLN A 191 41.28 -27.22 35.42
N ASN A 192 41.80 -27.96 34.46
CA ASN A 192 41.32 -27.95 33.09
C ASN A 192 39.87 -28.46 33.00
N ALA A 193 39.52 -29.53 33.73
CA ALA A 193 38.15 -30.04 33.79
C ALA A 193 37.15 -28.99 34.30
N VAL A 194 37.50 -28.25 35.36
CA VAL A 194 36.70 -27.14 35.86
C VAL A 194 36.51 -26.06 34.77
N ALA A 195 37.63 -25.64 34.13
CA ALA A 195 37.59 -24.63 33.10
C ALA A 195 36.72 -25.05 31.89
N THR A 196 36.73 -26.34 31.53
CA THR A 196 35.89 -26.89 30.46
C THR A 196 34.42 -26.77 30.83
N HIS A 197 33.98 -27.21 32.00
CA HIS A 197 32.58 -27.14 32.41
C HIS A 197 32.11 -25.70 32.65
N GLU A 198 32.98 -24.79 33.07
CA GLU A 198 32.67 -23.36 33.17
C GLU A 198 32.45 -22.76 31.79
N ALA A 199 33.26 -23.13 30.80
CA ALA A 199 33.05 -22.68 29.41
C ALA A 199 31.75 -23.26 28.82
N GLU A 200 31.44 -24.53 29.04
CA GLU A 200 30.18 -25.16 28.62
C GLU A 200 28.98 -24.47 29.22
N LEU A 201 28.99 -24.13 30.52
CA LEU A 201 27.92 -23.36 31.14
C LEU A 201 27.80 -21.95 30.57
N GLY A 202 28.92 -21.30 30.23
CA GLY A 202 28.90 -20.00 29.58
C GLY A 202 28.20 -20.04 28.23
N VAL A 203 28.49 -21.05 27.42
CA VAL A 203 27.82 -21.26 26.12
C VAL A 203 26.32 -21.53 26.29
N LEU A 204 25.96 -22.41 27.25
CA LEU A 204 24.53 -22.70 27.52
C LEU A 204 23.78 -21.49 28.04
N ALA A 205 24.38 -20.71 28.93
CA ALA A 205 23.74 -19.46 29.44
C ALA A 205 23.53 -18.45 28.34
N HIS A 206 24.51 -18.25 27.45
CA HIS A 206 24.40 -17.36 26.31
C HIS A 206 23.30 -17.83 25.36
N ARG A 207 23.27 -19.11 25.01
CA ARG A 207 22.26 -19.72 24.18
C ARG A 207 20.85 -19.55 24.78
N LEU A 208 20.67 -19.84 26.07
CA LEU A 208 19.40 -19.66 26.77
C LEU A 208 18.93 -18.18 26.74
N GLN A 209 19.85 -17.25 26.87
CA GLN A 209 19.56 -15.84 26.83
C GLN A 209 19.14 -15.37 25.42
N GLU A 210 19.82 -15.85 24.37
CA GLU A 210 19.51 -15.43 22.99
C GLU A 210 18.26 -16.10 22.42
N GLU A 211 18.12 -17.42 22.62
CA GLU A 211 17.01 -18.19 22.02
C GLU A 211 15.69 -18.00 22.75
N TYR A 212 15.72 -17.74 24.08
CA TYR A 212 14.51 -17.69 24.90
C TYR A 212 14.18 -16.29 25.46
N THR A 213 14.92 -15.25 25.11
CA THR A 213 14.51 -13.88 25.42
C THR A 213 13.79 -13.28 24.21
N SER A 214 12.47 -13.29 24.25
CA SER A 214 11.63 -12.81 23.17
C SER A 214 10.59 -11.80 23.70
N PRO A 215 10.29 -10.73 22.97
CA PRO A 215 9.20 -9.82 23.31
C PRO A 215 7.81 -10.46 23.13
N THR A 216 7.75 -11.61 22.47
CA THR A 216 6.51 -12.33 22.14
C THR A 216 6.24 -13.54 23.04
N GLU A 217 7.20 -13.92 23.91
CA GLU A 217 7.08 -15.11 24.73
C GLU A 217 7.61 -14.89 26.15
N LYS A 218 6.88 -15.38 27.14
CA LYS A 218 7.28 -15.43 28.55
C LYS A 218 7.37 -16.88 28.99
N HIS A 219 8.44 -17.20 29.72
CA HIS A 219 8.70 -18.55 30.23
C HIS A 219 8.33 -18.64 31.70
N GLY A 220 7.57 -19.67 32.08
CA GLY A 220 7.28 -20.05 33.43
C GLY A 220 8.40 -20.85 34.09
N GLU A 221 8.33 -21.04 35.42
CA GLU A 221 9.27 -21.88 36.17
C GLU A 221 9.04 -23.39 35.88
N ASP A 222 7.80 -23.75 35.53
CA ASP A 222 7.32 -25.09 35.27
C ASP A 222 7.46 -25.54 33.81
N GLU A 223 8.38 -24.93 33.04
CA GLU A 223 8.66 -25.27 31.65
C GLU A 223 7.53 -24.95 30.68
N THR A 224 6.54 -24.22 31.14
CA THR A 224 5.52 -23.65 30.29
C THR A 224 6.01 -22.36 29.66
N SER A 225 5.63 -22.15 28.41
CA SER A 225 5.86 -20.90 27.70
C SER A 225 4.52 -20.29 27.32
N THR A 226 4.40 -18.99 27.47
CA THR A 226 3.18 -18.23 27.15
C THR A 226 3.50 -17.22 26.07
N ILE A 227 2.86 -17.38 24.93
CA ILE A 227 2.87 -16.39 23.85
C ILE A 227 2.04 -15.19 24.29
N ILE A 228 2.63 -14.00 24.18
CA ILE A 228 2.00 -12.72 24.54
C ILE A 228 1.93 -11.81 23.32
N SER A 229 0.96 -10.92 23.31
CA SER A 229 0.86 -9.93 22.23
C SER A 229 1.98 -8.88 22.34
N PRO A 230 2.76 -8.64 21.30
CA PRO A 230 3.77 -7.57 21.27
C PRO A 230 3.19 -6.20 20.95
N VAL A 231 1.93 -6.15 20.50
CA VAL A 231 1.23 -4.92 20.05
C VAL A 231 -0.21 -4.92 20.52
N ASP A 232 -0.81 -3.73 20.59
CA ASP A 232 -2.26 -3.61 20.69
C ASP A 232 -2.89 -3.89 19.32
N GLY A 233 -3.95 -4.71 19.29
CA GLY A 233 -4.56 -5.06 18.00
C GLY A 233 -5.69 -6.06 18.12
N THR A 234 -6.06 -6.65 17.00
CA THR A 234 -7.10 -7.68 16.89
C THR A 234 -6.49 -8.99 16.39
N ILE A 235 -6.90 -10.11 16.96
CA ILE A 235 -6.54 -11.43 16.46
C ILE A 235 -7.24 -11.64 15.13
N THR A 236 -6.46 -11.76 14.05
CA THR A 236 -7.01 -11.99 12.71
C THR A 236 -7.10 -13.47 12.37
N GLN A 237 -6.14 -14.26 12.83
CA GLN A 237 -6.09 -15.71 12.60
C GLN A 237 -5.59 -16.43 13.85
N VAL A 238 -6.11 -17.63 14.09
CA VAL A 238 -5.61 -18.59 15.09
C VAL A 238 -5.43 -19.92 14.35
N GLU A 239 -4.17 -20.37 14.24
CA GLU A 239 -3.80 -21.55 13.45
C GLU A 239 -3.39 -22.74 14.33
N THR A 240 -3.75 -22.68 15.60
CA THR A 240 -3.47 -23.75 16.56
C THR A 240 -4.70 -24.09 17.40
N ALA A 241 -4.65 -25.23 18.07
CA ALA A 241 -5.70 -25.70 18.97
C ALA A 241 -5.09 -26.33 20.22
N VAL A 242 -5.91 -26.51 21.25
CA VAL A 242 -5.51 -27.24 22.47
C VAL A 242 -5.05 -28.64 22.10
N ALA A 243 -3.96 -29.10 22.70
CA ALA A 243 -3.29 -30.37 22.45
C ALA A 243 -2.61 -30.49 21.07
N ALA A 244 -2.58 -29.45 20.26
CA ALA A 244 -1.79 -29.46 19.03
C ALA A 244 -0.29 -29.47 19.34
N ASP A 245 0.49 -30.19 18.53
CA ASP A 245 1.94 -30.11 18.53
C ASP A 245 2.35 -28.88 17.70
N VAL A 246 3.32 -28.12 18.19
CA VAL A 246 3.78 -26.88 17.59
C VAL A 246 5.31 -26.86 17.50
N ALA A 247 5.81 -26.27 16.42
CA ALA A 247 7.25 -26.15 16.17
C ALA A 247 7.56 -24.91 15.32
N PRO A 248 8.72 -24.25 15.50
CA PRO A 248 9.19 -23.22 14.60
C PRO A 248 9.42 -23.78 13.16
N PRO A 249 9.10 -23.05 12.09
CA PRO A 249 8.53 -21.70 11.99
C PRO A 249 7.00 -21.69 11.81
N GLN A 250 6.28 -22.68 12.33
CA GLN A 250 4.82 -22.76 12.16
C GLN A 250 4.13 -21.57 12.82
N PRO A 251 3.25 -20.83 12.09
CA PRO A 251 2.48 -19.74 12.67
C PRO A 251 1.45 -20.29 13.66
N LEU A 252 1.27 -19.59 14.78
CA LEU A 252 0.27 -19.91 15.78
C LEU A 252 -0.95 -19.01 15.69
N LEU A 253 -0.70 -17.73 15.59
CA LEU A 253 -1.75 -16.72 15.48
C LEU A 253 -1.17 -15.42 14.90
N THR A 254 -2.06 -14.62 14.34
CA THR A 254 -1.71 -13.32 13.77
C THR A 254 -2.48 -12.21 14.49
N VAL A 255 -1.74 -11.21 14.96
CA VAL A 255 -2.27 -9.98 15.57
C VAL A 255 -2.07 -8.83 14.59
N SER A 256 -3.12 -8.07 14.32
CA SER A 256 -3.06 -6.88 13.45
C SER A 256 -3.61 -5.66 14.16
N ASP A 257 -2.90 -4.54 14.08
CA ASP A 257 -3.44 -3.24 14.48
C ASP A 257 -4.49 -2.82 13.43
N THR A 258 -5.77 -2.92 13.81
CA THR A 258 -6.91 -2.55 12.95
C THR A 258 -7.34 -1.09 13.12
N ALA A 259 -6.66 -0.31 13.96
CA ALA A 259 -6.89 1.13 14.10
C ALA A 259 -6.44 1.91 12.84
N HIS A 260 -5.60 1.30 12.02
CA HIS A 260 -5.20 1.77 10.71
C HIS A 260 -5.36 0.65 9.69
N VAL A 261 -5.86 1.01 8.52
CA VAL A 261 -6.03 0.08 7.40
C VAL A 261 -5.49 0.68 6.12
N TRP A 262 -5.11 -0.17 5.18
CA TRP A 262 -4.84 0.23 3.81
C TRP A 262 -6.11 0.16 2.97
N ILE A 263 -6.35 1.21 2.21
CA ILE A 263 -7.27 1.17 1.07
C ILE A 263 -6.39 1.00 -0.17
N VAL A 264 -6.47 -0.17 -0.78
CA VAL A 264 -5.72 -0.53 -1.98
C VAL A 264 -6.66 -0.48 -3.16
N SER A 265 -6.43 0.50 -4.04
CA SER A 265 -7.23 0.73 -5.24
C SER A 265 -6.51 0.15 -6.45
N ASP A 266 -7.22 -0.67 -7.23
CA ASP A 266 -6.71 -1.29 -8.45
C ASP A 266 -7.02 -0.40 -9.64
N VAL A 267 -5.98 0.15 -10.30
CA VAL A 267 -6.08 1.19 -11.33
C VAL A 267 -5.39 0.72 -12.61
N PRO A 268 -5.98 0.98 -13.81
CA PRO A 268 -5.31 0.71 -15.08
C PRO A 268 -3.97 1.46 -15.19
N PRO A 269 -2.93 0.87 -15.80
CA PRO A 269 -1.60 1.48 -15.87
C PRO A 269 -1.55 2.86 -16.53
N GLN A 270 -2.41 3.11 -17.53
CA GLN A 270 -2.51 4.41 -18.18
C GLN A 270 -3.03 5.50 -17.22
N ASP A 271 -3.98 5.14 -16.36
CA ASP A 271 -4.58 6.07 -15.40
C ASP A 271 -3.64 6.30 -14.20
N ALA A 272 -2.91 5.25 -13.80
CA ALA A 272 -1.91 5.32 -12.73
C ALA A 272 -0.80 6.35 -13.04
N GLN A 273 -0.47 6.57 -14.33
CA GLN A 273 0.51 7.58 -14.73
C GLN A 273 0.06 9.02 -14.46
N MET A 274 -1.24 9.24 -14.30
CA MET A 274 -1.81 10.56 -13.99
C MET A 274 -1.96 10.80 -12.48
N LEU A 275 -1.66 9.81 -11.66
CA LEU A 275 -1.73 9.88 -10.21
C LEU A 275 -0.36 10.24 -9.63
N VAL A 276 -0.35 10.87 -8.45
CA VAL A 276 0.87 11.20 -7.72
C VAL A 276 0.70 10.90 -6.23
N PRO A 277 1.76 10.50 -5.53
CA PRO A 277 1.75 10.46 -4.08
C PRO A 277 1.36 11.82 -3.49
N GLY A 278 0.52 11.82 -2.45
CA GLY A 278 -0.08 13.02 -1.88
C GLY A 278 -1.39 13.44 -2.57
N GLY A 279 -1.77 12.81 -3.69
CA GLY A 279 -3.06 13.02 -4.34
C GLY A 279 -4.24 12.62 -3.44
N ARG A 280 -5.40 13.24 -3.66
CA ARG A 280 -6.60 12.96 -2.87
C ARG A 280 -7.28 11.69 -3.38
N GLN A 281 -7.79 10.90 -2.46
CA GLN A 281 -8.65 9.76 -2.73
C GLN A 281 -9.94 9.88 -1.91
N GLU A 282 -11.06 9.69 -2.56
CA GLU A 282 -12.39 9.61 -1.95
C GLU A 282 -12.88 8.17 -2.04
N THR A 283 -13.25 7.60 -0.91
CA THR A 283 -13.75 6.21 -0.86
C THR A 283 -15.16 6.20 -0.31
N PHE A 284 -16.06 5.52 -1.03
CA PHE A 284 -17.47 5.48 -0.72
C PHE A 284 -17.81 4.22 0.04
N LEU A 285 -18.33 4.41 1.25
CA LEU A 285 -18.88 3.33 2.07
C LEU A 285 -20.32 3.05 1.60
N GLN A 286 -20.67 1.77 1.48
CA GLN A 286 -22.04 1.41 1.14
C GLN A 286 -22.97 1.69 2.34
N PRO A 287 -24.16 2.25 2.08
CA PRO A 287 -25.14 2.46 3.14
C PRO A 287 -25.61 1.11 3.70
N THR A 288 -25.87 1.05 4.99
CA THR A 288 -26.42 -0.13 5.63
C THR A 288 -27.94 0.02 5.75
N GLY A 289 -28.68 -0.76 4.97
CA GLY A 289 -30.16 -0.69 4.90
C GLY A 289 -30.65 0.62 4.29
N ASP A 290 -31.73 1.21 4.82
CA ASP A 290 -32.34 2.46 4.34
C ASP A 290 -31.66 3.74 4.88
N ALA A 291 -30.52 3.61 5.53
CA ALA A 291 -29.78 4.77 6.04
C ALA A 291 -29.22 5.61 4.88
N PRO A 292 -29.15 6.95 5.04
CA PRO A 292 -28.49 7.79 4.04
C PRO A 292 -27.03 7.37 3.88
N SER A 293 -26.52 7.48 2.65
CA SER A 293 -25.14 7.17 2.34
C SER A 293 -24.19 7.95 3.27
N PRO A 294 -23.28 7.28 3.96
CA PRO A 294 -22.31 7.97 4.80
C PRO A 294 -21.42 8.88 3.92
N PRO A 295 -20.86 9.96 4.48
CA PRO A 295 -19.97 10.82 3.72
C PRO A 295 -18.79 10.01 3.20
N ALA A 296 -18.30 10.38 2.02
CA ALA A 296 -17.12 9.75 1.44
C ALA A 296 -15.91 9.91 2.37
N LEU A 297 -15.19 8.82 2.55
CA LEU A 297 -13.97 8.79 3.34
C LEU A 297 -12.84 9.44 2.53
N GLN A 298 -12.29 10.51 3.08
CA GLN A 298 -11.17 11.23 2.46
C GLN A 298 -9.84 10.61 2.92
N SER A 299 -8.97 10.34 1.96
CA SER A 299 -7.60 9.86 2.21
C SER A 299 -6.62 10.48 1.21
N THR A 300 -5.34 10.25 1.45
CA THR A 300 -4.27 10.66 0.53
C THR A 300 -3.56 9.42 0.00
N ILE A 301 -3.20 9.47 -1.27
CA ILE A 301 -2.38 8.43 -1.90
C ILE A 301 -1.00 8.47 -1.25
N GLU A 302 -0.60 7.38 -0.60
CA GLU A 302 0.72 7.27 0.03
C GLU A 302 1.74 6.66 -0.93
N THR A 303 1.32 5.62 -1.65
CA THR A 303 2.21 4.90 -2.57
C THR A 303 1.46 4.42 -3.81
N ILE A 304 2.12 4.48 -4.95
CA ILE A 304 1.68 3.89 -6.22
C ILE A 304 2.71 2.81 -6.56
N GLU A 305 2.29 1.57 -6.73
CA GLU A 305 3.19 0.50 -7.10
C GLU A 305 3.77 0.72 -8.50
N THR A 306 5.04 0.40 -8.67
CA THR A 306 5.74 0.60 -9.96
C THR A 306 5.48 -0.52 -10.96
N ALA A 307 4.99 -1.67 -10.49
CA ALA A 307 4.68 -2.83 -11.30
C ALA A 307 3.17 -3.11 -11.26
N ALA A 308 2.61 -3.49 -12.40
CA ALA A 308 1.26 -4.01 -12.45
C ALA A 308 1.23 -5.46 -11.92
N ASP A 309 0.15 -5.83 -11.24
CA ASP A 309 -0.11 -7.19 -10.82
C ASP A 309 -0.26 -8.10 -12.06
N PRO A 310 0.56 -9.16 -12.20
CA PRO A 310 0.54 -10.00 -13.40
C PRO A 310 -0.76 -10.77 -13.61
N ALA A 311 -1.58 -10.96 -12.58
CA ALA A 311 -2.86 -11.65 -12.68
C ALA A 311 -3.98 -10.74 -13.19
N THR A 312 -3.95 -9.46 -12.81
CA THR A 312 -5.01 -8.49 -13.14
C THR A 312 -4.60 -7.47 -14.18
N GLY A 313 -3.30 -7.22 -14.35
CA GLY A 313 -2.76 -6.16 -15.19
C GLY A 313 -2.94 -4.76 -14.61
N LEU A 314 -3.41 -4.63 -13.37
CA LEU A 314 -3.69 -3.36 -12.70
C LEU A 314 -2.54 -2.95 -11.78
N VAL A 315 -2.39 -1.64 -11.60
CA VAL A 315 -1.44 -1.03 -10.67
C VAL A 315 -2.16 -0.76 -9.36
N ARG A 316 -1.54 -1.14 -8.25
CA ARG A 316 -2.09 -0.90 -6.92
C ARG A 316 -1.68 0.47 -6.40
N VAL A 317 -2.67 1.21 -5.93
CA VAL A 317 -2.53 2.51 -5.29
C VAL A 317 -2.94 2.37 -3.84
N LEU A 318 -2.04 2.68 -2.93
CA LEU A 318 -2.21 2.49 -1.50
C LEU A 318 -2.45 3.82 -0.81
N SER A 319 -3.51 3.87 0.00
CA SER A 319 -3.84 5.00 0.87
C SER A 319 -4.07 4.49 2.28
N ARG A 320 -3.39 5.07 3.26
CA ARG A 320 -3.58 4.73 4.67
C ARG A 320 -4.73 5.52 5.27
N VAL A 321 -5.57 4.84 6.03
CA VAL A 321 -6.75 5.43 6.65
C VAL A 321 -6.83 5.04 8.12
N ALA A 322 -7.12 6.03 8.97
CA ALA A 322 -7.44 5.77 10.37
C ALA A 322 -8.82 5.13 10.49
N ASN A 323 -8.93 4.09 11.29
CA ASN A 323 -10.14 3.30 11.49
C ASN A 323 -10.47 3.11 12.99
N PRO A 324 -10.57 4.21 13.78
CA PRO A 324 -10.75 4.11 15.23
C PRO A 324 -12.07 3.44 15.63
N ALA A 325 -13.11 3.54 14.80
CA ALA A 325 -14.41 2.94 15.03
C ALA A 325 -14.53 1.49 14.53
N GLY A 326 -13.50 0.95 13.83
CA GLY A 326 -13.50 -0.42 13.30
C GLY A 326 -14.51 -0.67 12.19
N HIS A 327 -15.03 0.37 11.53
CA HIS A 327 -16.01 0.23 10.46
C HIS A 327 -15.41 -0.34 9.18
N LEU A 328 -14.14 -0.06 8.92
CA LEU A 328 -13.40 -0.63 7.79
C LEU A 328 -12.83 -1.98 8.23
N ARG A 329 -13.38 -3.05 7.67
CA ARG A 329 -12.91 -4.40 7.97
C ARG A 329 -12.04 -4.90 6.82
N PRO A 330 -10.85 -5.45 7.09
CA PRO A 330 -10.06 -6.10 6.06
C PRO A 330 -10.88 -7.10 5.24
N GLY A 331 -10.73 -7.05 3.92
CA GLY A 331 -11.51 -7.84 2.96
C GLY A 331 -12.72 -7.12 2.37
N MET A 332 -13.15 -5.98 2.92
CA MET A 332 -14.23 -5.18 2.31
C MET A 332 -13.80 -4.65 0.94
N MET A 333 -14.75 -4.64 0.00
CA MET A 333 -14.63 -4.02 -1.31
C MET A 333 -15.41 -2.71 -1.34
N LEU A 334 -14.79 -1.65 -1.85
CA LEU A 334 -15.32 -0.28 -1.85
C LEU A 334 -15.08 0.36 -3.22
N ASN A 335 -15.84 1.41 -3.54
CA ASN A 335 -15.56 2.23 -4.70
C ASN A 335 -14.76 3.45 -4.27
N SER A 336 -13.76 3.81 -5.05
CA SER A 336 -12.92 4.98 -4.82
C SER A 336 -12.82 5.85 -6.07
N LEU A 337 -12.66 7.16 -5.85
CA LEU A 337 -12.27 8.13 -6.85
C LEU A 337 -10.89 8.66 -6.49
N LEU A 338 -9.93 8.51 -7.40
CA LEU A 338 -8.55 8.97 -7.21
C LEU A 338 -8.34 10.22 -8.06
N GLN A 339 -8.02 11.33 -7.43
CA GLN A 339 -7.78 12.60 -8.08
C GLN A 339 -6.45 12.58 -8.85
N THR A 340 -6.51 12.93 -10.14
CA THR A 340 -5.34 13.00 -11.00
C THR A 340 -4.65 14.36 -10.94
N THR A 341 -3.49 14.46 -11.57
CA THR A 341 -2.80 15.75 -11.78
C THR A 341 -3.42 16.59 -12.90
N GLN A 342 -4.34 16.01 -13.68
CA GLN A 342 -5.01 16.75 -14.73
C GLN A 342 -6.06 17.67 -14.11
N THR A 343 -5.81 18.97 -14.21
CA THR A 343 -6.70 20.01 -13.68
C THR A 343 -7.07 21.01 -14.77
N GLY A 344 -8.29 21.48 -14.74
CA GLY A 344 -8.77 22.57 -15.58
C GLY A 344 -9.23 23.73 -14.70
N THR A 345 -8.89 24.96 -15.10
CA THR A 345 -9.37 26.16 -14.41
C THR A 345 -10.35 26.93 -15.30
N GLY A 346 -11.50 27.32 -14.77
CA GLY A 346 -12.50 28.05 -15.52
C GLY A 346 -13.72 28.38 -14.69
N LEU A 347 -14.85 28.52 -15.35
CA LEU A 347 -16.13 28.73 -14.68
C LEU A 347 -16.83 27.39 -14.46
N LEU A 348 -17.31 27.19 -13.27
CA LEU A 348 -17.96 25.93 -12.86
C LEU A 348 -19.46 26.09 -12.92
N VAL A 349 -20.10 25.16 -13.61
CA VAL A 349 -21.57 25.05 -13.70
C VAL A 349 -21.99 23.60 -13.42
N PRO A 350 -23.16 23.34 -12.86
CA PRO A 350 -23.69 21.97 -12.76
C PRO A 350 -23.78 21.32 -14.15
N ALA A 351 -23.40 20.05 -14.26
CA ALA A 351 -23.40 19.34 -15.55
C ALA A 351 -24.80 19.36 -16.21
N GLN A 352 -25.85 19.26 -15.43
CA GLN A 352 -27.23 19.32 -15.90
C GLN A 352 -27.64 20.67 -16.45
N ALA A 353 -26.95 21.78 -16.17
CA ALA A 353 -27.20 23.10 -16.75
C ALA A 353 -26.78 23.17 -18.22
N VAL A 354 -25.86 22.29 -18.64
CA VAL A 354 -25.32 22.26 -19.99
C VAL A 354 -26.25 21.46 -20.90
N GLN A 355 -26.76 22.10 -21.95
CA GLN A 355 -27.66 21.49 -22.91
C GLN A 355 -27.06 21.56 -24.31
N ASN A 356 -27.47 20.63 -25.19
CA ASN A 356 -27.12 20.66 -26.60
C ASN A 356 -28.38 20.95 -27.42
N ILE A 357 -28.38 22.05 -28.20
CA ILE A 357 -29.47 22.48 -29.04
C ILE A 357 -28.94 22.68 -30.46
N GLY A 358 -29.44 21.90 -31.42
CA GLY A 358 -29.01 22.00 -32.80
C GLY A 358 -27.52 21.82 -33.06
N GLY A 359 -26.82 21.06 -32.19
CA GLY A 359 -25.36 20.85 -32.27
C GLY A 359 -24.53 21.90 -31.53
N GLN A 360 -25.17 22.94 -30.96
CA GLN A 360 -24.51 23.92 -30.10
C GLN A 360 -24.68 23.55 -28.62
N THR A 361 -23.60 23.65 -27.89
CA THR A 361 -23.63 23.52 -26.43
C THR A 361 -24.01 24.86 -25.81
N VAL A 362 -25.10 24.89 -25.04
CA VAL A 362 -25.66 26.11 -24.46
C VAL A 362 -25.95 25.95 -22.97
N VAL A 363 -25.96 27.08 -22.28
CA VAL A 363 -26.45 27.21 -20.91
C VAL A 363 -27.47 28.31 -20.85
N PHE A 364 -28.57 28.09 -20.10
CA PHE A 364 -29.58 29.10 -19.93
C PHE A 364 -29.20 30.06 -18.81
N VAL A 365 -28.92 31.32 -19.19
CA VAL A 365 -28.60 32.40 -18.25
C VAL A 365 -29.82 33.19 -17.92
N GLN A 366 -30.17 33.37 -16.66
CA GLN A 366 -31.23 34.26 -16.22
C GLN A 366 -30.72 35.70 -16.26
N THR A 367 -31.26 36.47 -17.18
CA THR A 367 -30.94 37.91 -17.36
C THR A 367 -31.84 38.85 -16.56
N ALA A 368 -33.07 38.41 -16.28
CA ALA A 368 -34.06 39.07 -15.42
C ALA A 368 -34.98 38.01 -14.81
N PRO A 369 -35.84 38.33 -13.81
CA PRO A 369 -36.62 37.33 -13.07
C PRO A 369 -37.40 36.33 -13.90
N GLU A 370 -37.91 36.66 -15.06
CA GLU A 370 -38.71 35.82 -15.95
C GLU A 370 -38.07 35.63 -17.32
N HIS A 371 -36.81 36.07 -17.49
CA HIS A 371 -36.11 36.04 -18.76
C HIS A 371 -34.90 35.15 -18.74
N PHE A 372 -34.88 34.19 -19.66
CA PHE A 372 -33.78 33.19 -19.78
C PHE A 372 -33.21 33.29 -21.20
N GLN A 373 -31.88 33.51 -21.27
CA GLN A 373 -31.16 33.63 -22.53
C GLN A 373 -30.34 32.34 -22.75
N PRO A 374 -30.63 31.55 -23.81
CA PRO A 374 -29.72 30.49 -24.22
C PRO A 374 -28.40 31.09 -24.66
N THR A 375 -27.32 30.80 -23.96
CA THR A 375 -26.00 31.35 -24.21
C THR A 375 -25.07 30.24 -24.67
N PRO A 376 -24.49 30.33 -25.89
CA PRO A 376 -23.52 29.36 -26.36
C PRO A 376 -22.26 29.34 -25.46
N VAL A 377 -21.80 28.13 -25.11
CA VAL A 377 -20.65 27.95 -24.25
C VAL A 377 -19.68 26.94 -24.84
N ARG A 378 -18.39 27.13 -24.56
CA ARG A 378 -17.37 26.08 -24.76
C ARG A 378 -17.12 25.42 -23.45
N THR A 379 -17.42 24.15 -23.37
CA THR A 379 -17.14 23.32 -22.21
C THR A 379 -15.74 22.70 -22.33
N GLY A 380 -15.17 22.41 -21.18
CA GLY A 380 -13.93 21.65 -21.03
C GLY A 380 -14.18 20.34 -20.34
N MET A 381 -13.45 20.14 -19.24
CA MET A 381 -13.57 18.94 -18.41
C MET A 381 -14.92 18.89 -17.70
N GLU A 382 -15.47 17.69 -17.62
CA GLU A 382 -16.63 17.38 -16.81
C GLU A 382 -16.25 16.32 -15.78
N GLU A 383 -16.64 16.56 -14.54
CA GLU A 383 -16.29 15.67 -13.44
C GLU A 383 -17.41 15.64 -12.41
N SER A 384 -17.83 14.45 -12.03
CA SER A 384 -18.89 14.17 -11.05
C SER A 384 -20.23 14.78 -11.44
N ASN A 385 -20.57 15.96 -11.12
CA ASN A 385 -21.82 16.66 -11.51
C ASN A 385 -21.52 18.11 -11.86
N THR A 386 -20.29 18.40 -12.28
CA THR A 386 -19.80 19.75 -12.54
C THR A 386 -19.09 19.78 -13.87
N THR A 387 -19.44 20.73 -14.71
CA THR A 387 -18.79 20.99 -16.00
C THR A 387 -18.00 22.28 -15.92
N LEU A 388 -16.77 22.24 -16.42
CA LEU A 388 -15.91 23.39 -16.58
C LEU A 388 -16.29 24.13 -17.87
N VAL A 389 -16.60 25.40 -17.76
CA VAL A 389 -16.88 26.28 -18.92
C VAL A 389 -15.66 27.16 -19.17
N LEU A 390 -15.12 27.05 -20.40
CA LEU A 390 -13.94 27.78 -20.83
C LEU A 390 -14.25 29.17 -21.38
N SER A 391 -15.42 29.32 -22.03
CA SER A 391 -15.88 30.61 -22.57
C SER A 391 -17.40 30.63 -22.77
N GLY A 392 -17.95 31.82 -22.84
CA GLY A 392 -19.41 32.05 -23.05
C GLY A 392 -20.14 32.59 -21.83
N LEU A 393 -19.59 32.43 -20.62
CA LEU A 393 -20.18 32.91 -19.37
C LEU A 393 -19.27 33.92 -18.67
N LYS A 394 -19.82 34.64 -17.70
CA LYS A 394 -19.10 35.51 -16.76
C LYS A 394 -19.27 34.99 -15.33
N GLN A 395 -18.28 35.28 -14.50
CA GLN A 395 -18.42 34.97 -13.08
C GLN A 395 -19.59 35.77 -12.48
N GLY A 396 -20.47 35.10 -11.75
CA GLY A 396 -21.64 35.68 -11.14
C GLY A 396 -22.91 35.58 -12.00
N ASP A 397 -22.82 35.16 -13.27
CA ASP A 397 -24.03 34.88 -14.08
C ASP A 397 -24.89 33.84 -13.34
N GLN A 398 -26.22 34.04 -13.43
CA GLN A 398 -27.19 33.13 -12.86
C GLN A 398 -27.57 32.08 -13.90
N VAL A 399 -27.18 30.82 -13.72
CA VAL A 399 -27.47 29.76 -14.69
C VAL A 399 -28.53 28.80 -14.15
N VAL A 400 -29.41 28.33 -15.04
CA VAL A 400 -30.43 27.36 -14.68
C VAL A 400 -29.78 26.00 -14.53
N SER A 401 -29.79 25.43 -13.29
CA SER A 401 -29.35 24.10 -13.00
C SER A 401 -30.43 23.06 -13.20
N ASP A 402 -31.48 23.11 -12.39
CA ASP A 402 -32.61 22.19 -12.51
C ASP A 402 -33.66 22.78 -13.49
N GLY A 403 -34.33 21.93 -14.26
CA GLY A 403 -35.34 22.33 -15.25
C GLY A 403 -34.77 22.84 -16.58
N SER A 404 -33.44 22.82 -16.78
CA SER A 404 -32.78 23.23 -18.03
C SER A 404 -33.28 22.44 -19.26
N LEU A 405 -33.69 21.17 -19.07
CA LEU A 405 -34.26 20.32 -20.10
C LEU A 405 -35.64 20.83 -20.58
N ALA A 406 -36.47 21.36 -19.67
CA ALA A 406 -37.76 21.98 -20.04
C ALA A 406 -37.56 23.23 -20.91
N LEU A 407 -36.59 24.08 -20.54
CA LEU A 407 -36.22 25.24 -21.35
C LEU A 407 -35.71 24.85 -22.74
N LYS A 408 -34.92 23.77 -22.82
CA LYS A 408 -34.49 23.21 -24.12
C LYS A 408 -35.67 22.77 -24.97
N ALA A 409 -36.68 22.10 -24.39
CA ALA A 409 -37.86 21.64 -25.11
C ALA A 409 -38.65 22.85 -25.69
N MET A 410 -38.78 23.94 -24.93
CA MET A 410 -39.47 25.18 -25.38
C MET A 410 -38.71 25.87 -26.52
N VAL A 411 -37.38 25.82 -26.55
CA VAL A 411 -36.59 26.37 -27.67
C VAL A 411 -36.75 25.54 -28.94
N ILE A 412 -36.85 24.22 -28.82
CA ILE A 412 -36.90 23.28 -29.96
C ILE A 412 -38.34 23.22 -30.54
N LEU A 413 -39.35 23.35 -29.70
CA LEU A 413 -40.77 23.26 -30.05
C LEU A 413 -41.45 24.61 -29.80
N PRO A 414 -41.16 25.68 -30.60
CA PRO A 414 -41.81 26.96 -30.47
C PRO A 414 -43.31 26.82 -30.83
N GLY A 415 -44.19 26.93 -29.82
CA GLY A 415 -45.64 26.78 -29.97
C GLY A 415 -46.29 25.78 -29.01
N MET A 416 -45.55 25.10 -28.13
CA MET A 416 -46.15 24.46 -26.98
C MET A 416 -46.18 25.47 -25.82
N ASP A 417 -47.10 26.41 -25.92
CA ASP A 417 -47.43 27.31 -24.83
C ASP A 417 -47.95 26.44 -23.67
N ALA A 418 -47.34 26.60 -22.52
CA ALA A 418 -47.82 26.03 -21.28
C ALA A 418 -49.08 26.83 -20.88
N ASP A 419 -50.25 26.30 -21.21
CA ASP A 419 -51.54 26.72 -20.64
C ASP A 419 -51.61 26.32 -19.15
#